data_822ae3ffeca034c12f4508753c9540e1
#
_entry.id   822ae3ffeca034c12f4508753c9540e1
#
_cell.length_a   1.000
_cell.length_b   1.000
_cell.length_c   1.000
_cell.angle_alpha   90.00
_cell.angle_beta   90.00
_cell.angle_gamma   90.00
#
_symmetry.space_group_name_H-M   'P 1'
#
loop_
_entity.id
_entity.type
_entity.pdbx_description
1 polymer ?
#
loop_
_entity_poly.entity_id
_entity_poly.type
_entity_poly.pdbx_seq_one_letter_code
_entity_poly.pdbx_strand_id
1 'polypeptide(L)'
;MRVLLDTHMVLWALTDSPRLSVRARAVLADADNECWVSSASVWEIAIKSVLGKHKVGQPLVRLEMAIEAAGFRTLDVTMRHAAAIEQVVVSHADPFDRLLLAQCEVETLRLLTADRVLARLPVAVAA
;
A
#
# COMPACT_ATOMS: atom_id res chain seq x y z
N MET A 1 4.46 12.69 -8.55
CA MET A 1 4.44 12.50 -7.09
C MET A 1 4.91 11.08 -6.75
N ARG A 2 5.35 10.88 -5.53
CA ARG A 2 5.82 9.56 -5.06
C ARG A 2 4.81 9.03 -4.05
N VAL A 3 4.19 7.90 -4.35
CA VAL A 3 3.13 7.35 -3.49
C VAL A 3 3.42 5.90 -3.11
N LEU A 4 3.06 5.56 -1.87
CA LEU A 4 2.99 4.19 -1.37
C LEU A 4 1.53 3.76 -1.38
N LEU A 5 1.22 2.60 -1.96
CA LEU A 5 -0.13 2.09 -2.01
C LEU A 5 -0.52 1.48 -0.66
N ASP A 6 -1.69 1.84 -0.16
CA ASP A 6 -2.35 1.08 0.90
C ASP A 6 -2.63 -0.35 0.41
N THR A 7 -2.72 -1.31 1.30
CA THR A 7 -2.88 -2.73 0.96
C THR A 7 -4.09 -3.00 0.07
N HIS A 8 -5.24 -2.37 0.35
CA HIS A 8 -6.42 -2.52 -0.50
C HIS A 8 -6.19 -1.96 -1.91
N MET A 9 -5.45 -0.86 -2.03
CA MET A 9 -5.08 -0.32 -3.34
C MET A 9 -4.23 -1.31 -4.14
N VAL A 10 -3.31 -2.00 -3.50
CA VAL A 10 -2.52 -3.06 -4.15
C VAL A 10 -3.42 -4.14 -4.71
N LEU A 11 -4.32 -4.68 -3.89
CA LEU A 11 -5.25 -5.73 -4.30
C LEU A 11 -6.13 -5.27 -5.46
N TRP A 12 -6.71 -4.09 -5.34
CA TRP A 12 -7.60 -3.56 -6.37
C TRP A 12 -6.87 -3.27 -7.68
N ALA A 13 -5.65 -2.77 -7.60
CA ALA A 13 -4.84 -2.51 -8.79
C ALA A 13 -4.45 -3.80 -9.51
N LEU A 14 -4.03 -4.83 -8.78
CA LEU A 14 -3.60 -6.10 -9.36
C LEU A 14 -4.76 -6.93 -9.94
N THR A 15 -5.97 -6.75 -9.39
CA THR A 15 -7.17 -7.48 -9.84
C THR A 15 -8.08 -6.65 -10.75
N ASP A 16 -7.67 -5.42 -11.08
CA ASP A 16 -8.49 -4.45 -11.82
C ASP A 16 -9.91 -4.35 -11.23
N SER A 17 -9.98 -4.20 -9.92
CA SER A 17 -11.24 -4.18 -9.18
C SER A 17 -12.08 -2.94 -9.52
N PRO A 18 -13.41 -3.06 -9.63
CA PRO A 18 -14.30 -1.91 -9.77
C PRO A 18 -14.31 -1.00 -8.54
N ARG A 19 -13.77 -1.45 -7.41
CA ARG A 19 -13.60 -0.61 -6.21
C ARG A 19 -12.50 0.42 -6.36
N LEU A 20 -11.61 0.23 -7.33
CA LEU A 20 -10.56 1.21 -7.63
C LEU A 20 -11.21 2.44 -8.24
N SER A 21 -11.14 3.57 -7.54
CA SER A 21 -11.80 4.81 -7.95
C SER A 21 -11.19 5.37 -9.24
N VAL A 22 -11.94 6.26 -9.90
CA VAL A 22 -11.44 7.00 -11.08
C VAL A 22 -10.18 7.78 -10.72
N ARG A 23 -10.15 8.41 -9.55
CA ARG A 23 -8.99 9.16 -9.07
C ARG A 23 -7.77 8.25 -8.84
N ALA A 24 -7.98 7.10 -8.20
CA ALA A 24 -6.89 6.13 -7.99
C ALA A 24 -6.34 5.64 -9.31
N ARG A 25 -7.20 5.30 -10.26
CA ARG A 25 -6.77 4.88 -11.60
C ARG A 25 -5.94 5.96 -12.30
N ALA A 26 -6.34 7.22 -12.17
CA ALA A 26 -5.61 8.33 -12.75
C ALA A 26 -4.22 8.48 -12.13
N VAL A 27 -4.11 8.38 -10.80
CA VAL A 27 -2.81 8.43 -10.09
C VAL A 27 -1.89 7.30 -10.54
N LEU A 28 -2.43 6.08 -10.62
CA LEU A 28 -1.64 4.89 -11.00
C LEU A 28 -1.23 4.89 -12.46
N ALA A 29 -2.04 5.49 -13.35
CA ALA A 29 -1.78 5.53 -14.78
C ALA A 29 -0.84 6.67 -15.19
N ASP A 30 -0.64 7.67 -14.33
CA ASP A 30 0.21 8.82 -14.64
C ASP A 30 1.67 8.41 -14.57
N ALA A 31 2.35 8.47 -15.71
CA ALA A 31 3.77 8.09 -15.84
C ALA A 31 4.71 9.01 -15.03
N ASP A 32 4.27 10.20 -14.65
CA ASP A 32 5.05 11.11 -13.82
C ASP A 32 4.99 10.73 -12.33
N ASN A 33 4.10 9.83 -11.96
CA ASN A 33 4.00 9.33 -10.60
C ASN A 33 4.86 8.08 -10.40
N GLU A 34 5.51 8.02 -9.27
CA GLU A 34 6.28 6.87 -8.81
C GLU A 34 5.44 6.13 -7.77
N CYS A 35 5.00 4.92 -8.12
CA CYS A 35 4.09 4.13 -7.28
C CYS A 35 4.82 2.95 -6.67
N TRP A 36 4.72 2.82 -5.35
CA TRP A 36 5.44 1.84 -4.55
C TRP A 36 4.50 0.89 -3.84
N VAL A 37 4.91 -0.37 -3.72
CA VAL A 37 4.22 -1.41 -2.94
C VAL A 37 5.18 -1.93 -1.88
N SER A 38 4.73 -1.92 -0.62
CA SER A 38 5.52 -2.40 0.51
C SER A 38 5.44 -3.91 0.66
N SER A 39 6.55 -4.52 1.09
CA SER A 39 6.55 -5.91 1.55
C SER A 39 5.59 -6.13 2.72
N ALA A 40 5.30 -5.10 3.52
CA ALA A 40 4.27 -5.16 4.56
C ALA A 40 2.88 -5.46 4.00
N SER A 41 2.53 -4.89 2.85
CA SER A 41 1.25 -5.15 2.18
C SER A 41 1.19 -6.59 1.66
N VAL A 42 2.26 -7.10 1.11
CA VAL A 42 2.34 -8.51 0.68
C VAL A 42 2.17 -9.44 1.88
N TRP A 43 2.80 -9.11 3.00
CA TRP A 43 2.67 -9.88 4.24
C TRP A 43 1.22 -9.84 4.78
N GLU A 44 0.59 -8.69 4.79
CA GLU A 44 -0.82 -8.57 5.20
C GLU A 44 -1.73 -9.41 4.29
N ILE A 45 -1.54 -9.34 2.99
CA ILE A 45 -2.28 -10.15 2.01
C ILE A 45 -2.08 -11.65 2.28
N ALA A 46 -0.83 -12.05 2.53
CA ALA A 46 -0.50 -13.44 2.80
C ALA A 46 -1.18 -13.96 4.07
N ILE A 47 -1.14 -13.21 5.17
CA ILE A 47 -1.80 -13.57 6.42
C ILE A 47 -3.31 -13.71 6.20
N LYS A 48 -3.94 -12.74 5.57
CA LYS A 48 -5.38 -12.74 5.34
C LYS A 48 -5.81 -13.80 4.33
N SER A 49 -4.97 -14.13 3.36
CA SER A 49 -5.21 -15.22 2.42
C SER A 49 -5.23 -16.58 3.13
N VAL A 50 -4.26 -16.82 4.01
CA VAL A 50 -4.21 -18.04 4.83
C VAL A 50 -5.46 -18.17 5.71
N LEU A 51 -5.97 -17.05 6.22
CA LEU A 51 -7.21 -17.00 7.02
C LEU A 51 -8.49 -17.03 6.17
N GLY A 52 -8.39 -17.14 4.85
CA GLY A 52 -9.54 -17.17 3.93
C GLY A 52 -10.22 -15.81 3.71
N LYS A 53 -9.60 -14.70 4.12
CA LYS A 53 -10.19 -13.36 4.03
C LYS A 53 -9.90 -12.63 2.71
N HIS A 54 -8.80 -12.99 2.04
CA HIS A 54 -8.45 -12.45 0.72
C HIS A 54 -8.27 -13.58 -0.28
N LYS A 55 -8.80 -13.37 -1.49
CA LYS A 55 -8.58 -14.27 -2.62
C LYS A 55 -7.80 -13.51 -3.69
N VAL A 56 -6.59 -13.93 -3.93
CA VAL A 56 -5.69 -13.24 -4.87
C VAL A 56 -5.76 -13.84 -6.27
N GLY A 57 -6.28 -15.05 -6.42
CA GLY A 57 -6.43 -15.72 -7.71
C GLY A 57 -5.14 -16.26 -8.29
N GLN A 58 -4.03 -16.19 -7.57
CA GLN A 58 -2.73 -16.70 -7.97
C GLN A 58 -1.88 -17.07 -6.75
N PRO A 59 -0.87 -17.92 -6.89
CA PRO A 59 0.05 -18.22 -5.79
C PRO A 59 0.73 -16.97 -5.26
N LEU A 60 0.82 -16.85 -3.93
CA LEU A 60 1.39 -15.67 -3.26
C LEU A 60 2.85 -15.42 -3.64
N VAL A 61 3.61 -16.48 -3.95
CA VAL A 61 5.01 -16.36 -4.39
C VAL A 61 5.16 -15.60 -5.71
N ARG A 62 4.07 -15.44 -6.46
CA ARG A 62 4.07 -14.69 -7.72
C ARG A 62 3.71 -13.21 -7.56
N LEU A 63 3.34 -12.78 -6.35
CA LEU A 63 2.91 -11.39 -6.14
C LEU A 63 4.00 -10.39 -6.48
N GLU A 64 5.25 -10.66 -6.11
CA GLU A 64 6.36 -9.75 -6.41
C GLU A 64 6.49 -9.53 -7.92
N MET A 65 6.47 -10.61 -8.70
CA MET A 65 6.52 -10.50 -10.17
C MET A 65 5.33 -9.74 -10.74
N ALA A 66 4.13 -10.00 -10.19
CA ALA A 66 2.92 -9.31 -10.64
C ALA A 66 2.97 -7.81 -10.33
N ILE A 67 3.49 -7.44 -9.17
CA ILE A 67 3.67 -6.04 -8.76
C ILE A 67 4.65 -5.34 -9.71
N GLU A 68 5.78 -5.96 -9.98
CA GLU A 68 6.79 -5.41 -10.89
C GLU A 68 6.27 -5.32 -12.33
N ALA A 69 5.57 -6.35 -12.79
CA ALA A 69 4.97 -6.38 -14.13
C ALA A 69 3.90 -5.30 -14.30
N ALA A 70 3.22 -4.91 -13.23
CA ALA A 70 2.25 -3.81 -13.25
C ALA A 70 2.91 -2.41 -13.26
N GLY A 71 4.24 -2.35 -13.18
CA GLY A 71 5.00 -1.09 -13.20
C GLY A 71 5.22 -0.47 -11.82
N PHE A 72 4.90 -1.17 -10.75
CA PHE A 72 5.13 -0.68 -9.40
C PHE A 72 6.55 -1.00 -8.94
N ARG A 73 7.09 -0.11 -8.11
CA ARG A 73 8.34 -0.34 -7.41
C ARG A 73 8.05 -1.05 -6.08
N THR A 74 9.00 -1.81 -5.59
CA THR A 74 8.88 -2.53 -4.32
C THR A 74 9.67 -1.83 -3.22
N LEU A 75 9.12 -1.83 -2.01
CA LEU A 75 9.75 -1.23 -0.83
C LEU A 75 9.77 -2.27 0.29
N ASP A 76 10.96 -2.74 0.63
CA ASP A 76 11.13 -3.66 1.73
C ASP A 76 11.04 -2.94 3.08
N VAL A 77 10.47 -3.61 4.07
CA VAL A 77 10.45 -3.12 5.45
C VAL A 77 11.84 -3.28 6.05
N THR A 78 12.42 -2.16 6.48
CA THR A 78 13.72 -2.14 7.14
C THR A 78 13.56 -1.99 8.66
N MET A 79 14.66 -2.19 9.40
CA MET A 79 14.66 -1.91 10.85
C MET A 79 14.31 -0.45 11.14
N ARG A 80 14.77 0.46 10.29
CA ARG A 80 14.46 1.90 10.44
C ARG A 80 12.96 2.16 10.28
N HIS A 81 12.32 1.52 9.32
CA HIS A 81 10.87 1.60 9.14
C HIS A 81 10.14 1.08 10.38
N ALA A 82 10.53 -0.10 10.86
CA ALA A 82 9.90 -0.71 12.02
C ALA A 82 10.04 0.16 13.27
N ALA A 83 11.22 0.73 13.53
CA ALA A 83 11.45 1.60 14.67
C ALA A 83 10.68 2.92 14.56
N ALA A 84 10.49 3.44 13.36
CA ALA A 84 9.79 4.70 13.12
C ALA A 84 8.29 4.63 13.48
N ILE A 85 7.73 3.45 13.70
CA ILE A 85 6.34 3.27 14.16
C ILE A 85 6.09 4.06 15.45
N GLU A 86 7.08 4.18 16.33
CA GLU A 86 6.97 4.93 17.58
C GLU A 86 6.53 6.39 17.36
N GLN A 87 6.86 6.96 16.21
CA GLN A 87 6.58 8.36 15.88
C GLN A 87 5.29 8.54 15.08
N VAL A 88 4.61 7.45 14.72
CA VAL A 88 3.34 7.52 13.99
C VAL A 88 2.22 7.89 14.94
N VAL A 89 1.65 9.08 14.75
CA VAL A 89 0.55 9.59 15.57
C VAL A 89 -0.77 9.38 14.85
N VAL A 90 -1.39 8.22 15.05
CA VAL A 90 -2.70 7.89 14.49
C VAL A 90 -3.51 7.17 15.57
N SER A 91 -4.73 7.65 15.81
CA SER A 91 -5.53 7.19 16.96
C SER A 91 -6.08 5.76 16.80
N HIS A 92 -6.13 5.20 15.57
CA HIS A 92 -6.83 3.94 15.38
C HIS A 92 -6.22 3.03 14.31
N ALA A 93 -5.11 3.35 13.70
CA ALA A 93 -4.53 2.52 12.65
C ALA A 93 -4.12 1.14 13.18
N ASP A 94 -4.37 0.08 12.40
CA ASP A 94 -3.86 -1.23 12.72
C ASP A 94 -2.33 -1.29 12.52
N PRO A 95 -1.66 -2.39 12.96
CA PRO A 95 -0.20 -2.49 12.85
C PRO A 95 0.33 -2.36 11.42
N PHE A 96 -0.40 -2.87 10.43
CA PHE A 96 0.02 -2.77 9.02
C PHE A 96 -0.06 -1.32 8.54
N ASP A 97 -1.14 -0.62 8.85
CA ASP A 97 -1.31 0.79 8.50
C ASP A 97 -0.24 1.65 9.15
N ARG A 98 0.08 1.39 10.43
CA ARG A 98 1.16 2.11 11.14
C ARG A 98 2.50 1.92 10.45
N LEU A 99 2.78 0.72 9.99
CA LEU A 99 4.03 0.42 9.30
C LEU A 99 4.11 1.13 7.95
N LEU A 100 3.02 1.16 7.20
CA LEU A 100 2.98 1.90 5.93
C LEU A 100 3.17 3.40 6.16
N LEU A 101 2.56 3.97 7.20
CA LEU A 101 2.74 5.38 7.56
C LEU A 101 4.19 5.68 7.97
N ALA A 102 4.82 4.78 8.73
CA ALA A 102 6.22 4.90 9.09
C ALA A 102 7.14 4.89 7.85
N GLN A 103 6.85 4.02 6.89
CA GLN A 103 7.56 3.98 5.62
C GLN A 103 7.39 5.28 4.83
N CYS A 104 6.19 5.83 4.79
CA CYS A 104 5.94 7.11 4.13
C CYS A 104 6.79 8.22 4.75
N GLU A 105 6.90 8.25 6.05
CA GLU A 105 7.70 9.27 6.74
C GLU A 105 9.19 9.11 6.46
N VAL A 106 9.72 7.90 6.59
CA VAL A 106 11.15 7.63 6.38
C VAL A 106 11.57 7.87 4.94
N GLU A 107 10.74 7.44 3.97
CA GLU A 107 11.07 7.49 2.55
C GLU A 107 10.53 8.74 1.84
N THR A 108 9.84 9.62 2.54
CA THR A 108 9.20 10.81 1.97
C THR A 108 8.24 10.44 0.84
N LEU A 109 7.34 9.52 1.15
CA LEU A 109 6.26 9.09 0.27
C LEU A 109 4.92 9.58 0.80
N ARG A 110 3.93 9.67 -0.08
CA ARG A 110 2.54 9.90 0.31
C ARG A 110 1.78 8.58 0.28
N LEU A 111 0.78 8.42 1.12
CA LEU A 111 -0.02 7.20 1.18
C LEU A 111 -1.26 7.33 0.28
N LEU A 112 -1.36 6.49 -0.75
CA LEU A 112 -2.55 6.41 -1.59
C LEU A 112 -3.54 5.45 -0.93
N THR A 113 -4.68 5.98 -0.47
CA THR A 113 -5.64 5.21 0.34
C THR A 113 -7.07 5.60 0.06
N ALA A 114 -7.98 4.62 0.18
CA ALA A 114 -9.43 4.82 0.19
C ALA A 114 -10.00 4.76 1.62
N ASP A 115 -9.18 4.47 2.63
CA ASP A 115 -9.62 4.43 4.02
C ASP A 115 -9.97 5.84 4.49
N ARG A 116 -11.19 6.01 5.03
CA ARG A 116 -11.71 7.33 5.39
C ARG A 116 -10.92 8.01 6.50
N VAL A 117 -10.38 7.23 7.42
CA VAL A 117 -9.60 7.79 8.54
C VAL A 117 -8.21 8.16 8.07
N LEU A 118 -7.53 7.25 7.35
CA LEU A 118 -6.19 7.51 6.83
C LEU A 118 -6.18 8.64 5.80
N ALA A 119 -7.25 8.76 5.01
CA ALA A 119 -7.38 9.81 3.99
C ALA A 119 -7.36 11.23 4.55
N ARG A 120 -7.64 11.40 5.84
CA ARG A 120 -7.60 12.70 6.51
C ARG A 120 -6.21 13.13 6.93
N LEU A 121 -5.24 12.23 6.90
CA LEU A 121 -3.87 12.54 7.30
C LEU A 121 -3.19 13.42 6.25
N PRO A 122 -2.31 14.37 6.67
CA PRO A 122 -1.61 15.23 5.72
C PRO A 122 -0.78 14.47 4.69
N VAL A 123 -0.27 13.29 5.05
CA VAL A 123 0.53 12.43 4.17
C VAL A 123 -0.32 11.73 3.11
N ALA A 124 -1.63 11.65 3.28
CA ALA A 124 -2.49 10.85 2.42
C ALA A 124 -2.84 11.54 1.11
N VAL A 125 -2.99 10.70 0.08
CA VAL A 125 -3.71 11.02 -1.15
C VAL A 125 -5.00 10.22 -1.11
N ALA A 126 -6.13 10.89 -0.92
CA ALA A 126 -7.43 10.26 -0.85
C ALA A 126 -7.88 9.80 -2.24
N ALA A 127 -8.31 8.56 -2.34
CA ALA A 127 -8.75 8.00 -3.63
C ALA A 127 -9.92 6.97 -3.46
#